data_5f6d46ea18ba57e5037c6178c12b4cd6
#
_entry.id   5f6d46ea18ba57e5037c6178c12b4cd6
#
_cell.length_a   1.000
_cell.length_b   1.000
_cell.length_c   1.000
_cell.angle_alpha   90.00
_cell.angle_beta   90.00
_cell.angle_gamma   90.00
#
_symmetry.space_group_name_H-M   'P 1'
#
loop_
_entity.id
_entity.type
_entity.pdbx_description
1 polymer ?
#
loop_
_entity_poly.entity_id
_entity_poly.type
_entity_poly.pdbx_seq_one_letter_code
_entity_poly.pdbx_strand_id
1 'polypeptide(L)'
;MNKFCVAVLVCAWSVATFAVPARVGHILDGDTFSAAVSLDADTTVSVRVRLRNVDTPEMNGDCEYERARAVAARDRLAEIIPVGSTVELSNVKDDKYLGRIDANVKNAAGDDVGEVLIREKFGRKYNGGRRKPWCK
;
A
#
# COMPACT_ATOMS: atom_id res chain seq x y z
N MET A 1 5.59 48.37 -35.70
CA MET A 1 6.43 47.33 -35.07
C MET A 1 5.55 46.23 -34.52
N ASN A 2 5.51 45.11 -35.21
CA ASN A 2 4.69 43.95 -34.78
C ASN A 2 5.47 43.11 -33.79
N LYS A 3 5.03 43.09 -32.54
CA LYS A 3 5.53 42.17 -31.53
C LYS A 3 4.82 40.82 -31.72
N PHE A 4 5.53 39.86 -32.31
CA PHE A 4 5.07 38.46 -32.32
C PHE A 4 5.25 37.87 -30.92
N CYS A 5 4.15 37.67 -30.21
CA CYS A 5 4.12 36.80 -29.02
C CYS A 5 4.16 35.36 -29.49
N VAL A 6 5.29 34.70 -29.33
CA VAL A 6 5.39 33.23 -29.47
C VAL A 6 4.83 32.62 -28.20
N ALA A 7 3.62 32.08 -28.27
CA ALA A 7 3.06 31.27 -27.21
C ALA A 7 3.76 29.91 -27.22
N VAL A 8 4.63 29.69 -26.24
CA VAL A 8 5.23 28.36 -26.01
C VAL A 8 4.16 27.48 -25.38
N LEU A 9 3.62 26.56 -26.20
CA LEU A 9 2.72 25.51 -25.71
C LEU A 9 3.57 24.50 -24.93
N VAL A 10 3.54 24.59 -23.61
CA VAL A 10 4.12 23.56 -22.75
C VAL A 10 3.16 22.38 -22.75
N CYS A 11 3.44 21.37 -23.58
CA CYS A 11 2.77 20.09 -23.48
C CYS A 11 3.18 19.43 -22.14
N ALA A 12 2.31 19.53 -21.15
CA ALA A 12 2.43 18.74 -19.93
C ALA A 12 2.18 17.26 -20.29
N TRP A 13 3.23 16.48 -20.34
CA TRP A 13 3.14 15.04 -20.48
C TRP A 13 2.61 14.48 -19.16
N SER A 14 1.31 14.17 -19.10
CA SER A 14 0.74 13.42 -18.00
C SER A 14 1.32 12.03 -18.02
N VAL A 15 2.19 11.73 -17.06
CA VAL A 15 2.65 10.36 -16.83
C VAL A 15 1.45 9.61 -16.25
N ALA A 16 0.81 8.79 -17.06
CA ALA A 16 -0.24 7.91 -16.59
C ALA A 16 0.39 6.89 -15.63
N THR A 17 0.15 7.04 -14.34
CA THR A 17 0.47 6.01 -13.35
C THR A 17 -0.52 4.86 -13.52
N PHE A 18 -0.02 3.74 -14.03
CA PHE A 18 -0.85 2.54 -14.18
C PHE A 18 -1.16 1.95 -12.80
N ALA A 19 -2.44 1.98 -12.43
CA ALA A 19 -2.94 1.26 -11.26
C ALA A 19 -3.32 -0.16 -11.68
N VAL A 20 -2.92 -1.15 -10.87
CA VAL A 20 -3.24 -2.56 -11.09
C VAL A 20 -4.33 -2.97 -10.12
N PRO A 21 -5.50 -3.41 -10.60
CA PRO A 21 -6.54 -3.91 -9.71
C PRO A 21 -6.14 -5.26 -9.12
N ALA A 22 -6.45 -5.43 -7.84
CA ALA A 22 -6.19 -6.67 -7.12
C ALA A 22 -7.34 -6.98 -6.17
N ARG A 23 -7.66 -8.25 -6.00
CA ARG A 23 -8.68 -8.71 -5.08
C ARG A 23 -8.05 -9.09 -3.76
N VAL A 24 -8.52 -8.50 -2.67
CA VAL A 24 -8.02 -8.78 -1.32
C VAL A 24 -8.35 -10.21 -0.90
N GLY A 25 -7.34 -10.98 -0.55
CA GLY A 25 -7.45 -12.34 -0.07
C GLY A 25 -7.44 -12.41 1.44
N HIS A 26 -6.28 -12.43 2.05
CA HIS A 26 -6.09 -12.60 3.49
C HIS A 26 -5.29 -11.43 4.08
N ILE A 27 -5.72 -10.92 5.23
CA ILE A 27 -4.98 -9.87 5.96
C ILE A 27 -4.01 -10.56 6.92
N LEU A 28 -2.70 -10.33 6.73
CA LEU A 28 -1.66 -10.95 7.54
C LEU A 28 -1.37 -10.14 8.81
N ASP A 29 -1.13 -8.86 8.63
CA ASP A 29 -0.88 -7.89 9.71
C ASP A 29 -1.33 -6.49 9.26
N GLY A 30 -0.94 -5.44 9.99
CA GLY A 30 -1.39 -4.08 9.70
C GLY A 30 -0.87 -3.48 8.39
N ASP A 31 0.19 -4.02 7.81
CA ASP A 31 0.79 -3.49 6.58
C ASP A 31 0.99 -4.52 5.46
N THR A 32 0.48 -5.74 5.65
CA THR A 32 0.66 -6.82 4.66
C THR A 32 -0.60 -7.65 4.49
N PHE A 33 -0.96 -7.92 3.25
CA PHE A 33 -2.11 -8.76 2.89
C PHE A 33 -1.80 -9.57 1.63
N SER A 34 -2.53 -10.65 1.41
CA SER A 34 -2.50 -11.37 0.14
C SER A 34 -3.51 -10.80 -0.83
N ALA A 35 -3.19 -10.84 -2.10
CA ALA A 35 -4.08 -10.38 -3.16
C ALA A 35 -3.98 -11.27 -4.38
N ALA A 36 -5.10 -11.40 -5.09
CA ALA A 36 -5.16 -12.04 -6.39
C ALA A 36 -5.09 -10.97 -7.49
N VAL A 37 -4.12 -11.11 -8.38
CA VAL A 37 -3.91 -10.22 -9.52
C VAL A 37 -4.11 -10.99 -10.80
N SER A 38 -4.99 -10.51 -11.67
CA SER A 38 -5.17 -11.08 -13.00
C SER A 38 -4.10 -10.53 -13.94
N LEU A 39 -3.32 -11.43 -14.53
CA LEU A 39 -2.31 -11.09 -15.53
C LEU A 39 -2.93 -11.03 -16.94
N ASP A 40 -3.86 -11.93 -17.22
CA ASP A 40 -4.65 -12.01 -18.44
C ASP A 40 -6.00 -12.68 -18.15
N ALA A 41 -6.79 -12.99 -19.20
CA ALA A 41 -8.12 -13.57 -19.05
C ALA A 41 -8.13 -14.93 -18.33
N ASP A 42 -7.02 -15.69 -18.43
CA ASP A 42 -6.94 -17.08 -17.95
C ASP A 42 -5.96 -17.25 -16.78
N THR A 43 -5.17 -16.23 -16.45
CA THR A 43 -4.09 -16.32 -15.47
C THR A 43 -4.30 -15.37 -14.32
N THR A 44 -4.46 -15.91 -13.12
CA THR A 44 -4.52 -15.15 -11.87
C THR A 44 -3.39 -15.65 -10.95
N VAL A 45 -2.63 -14.71 -10.39
CA VAL A 45 -1.56 -15.02 -9.45
C VAL A 45 -1.90 -14.46 -8.08
N SER A 46 -1.49 -15.19 -7.04
CA SER A 46 -1.57 -14.72 -5.66
C SER A 46 -0.22 -14.14 -5.24
N VAL A 47 -0.24 -12.92 -4.72
CA VAL A 47 0.95 -12.24 -4.21
C VAL A 47 0.68 -11.72 -2.82
N ARG A 48 1.73 -11.56 -2.03
CA ARG A 48 1.66 -10.76 -0.80
C ARG A 48 2.01 -9.31 -1.13
N VAL A 49 1.19 -8.40 -0.67
CA VAL A 49 1.36 -6.97 -0.86
C VAL A 49 1.72 -6.34 0.47
N ARG A 50 2.88 -5.69 0.54
CA ARG A 50 3.27 -4.85 1.64
C ARG A 50 3.01 -3.40 1.28
N LEU A 51 2.33 -2.68 2.18
CA LEU A 51 2.08 -1.25 2.01
C LEU A 51 3.40 -0.47 2.03
N ARG A 52 3.61 0.36 1.03
CA ARG A 52 4.77 1.26 0.99
C ARG A 52 4.59 2.43 1.95
N ASN A 53 5.72 2.94 2.43
CA ASN A 53 5.80 4.18 3.20
C ASN A 53 5.10 4.14 4.57
N VAL A 54 4.71 2.96 5.03
CA VAL A 54 4.11 2.76 6.35
C VAL A 54 4.78 1.58 7.07
N ASP A 55 4.92 1.71 8.37
CA ASP A 55 5.34 0.66 9.28
C ASP A 55 4.29 0.49 10.36
N THR A 56 3.85 -0.74 10.57
CA THR A 56 2.91 -1.11 11.63
C THR A 56 3.56 -2.07 12.61
N PRO A 57 3.04 -2.17 13.85
CA PRO A 57 3.54 -3.14 14.82
C PRO A 57 3.47 -4.57 14.30
N GLU A 58 4.43 -5.40 14.74
CA GLU A 58 4.54 -6.79 14.32
C GLU A 58 3.68 -7.72 15.17
N MET A 59 2.99 -8.68 14.51
CA MET A 59 2.18 -9.68 15.20
C MET A 59 2.98 -10.56 16.18
N ASN A 60 4.25 -10.81 15.85
CA ASN A 60 5.20 -11.53 16.71
C ASN A 60 6.21 -10.58 17.36
N GLY A 61 5.79 -9.35 17.67
CA GLY A 61 6.62 -8.32 18.26
C GLY A 61 7.23 -8.70 19.62
N ASP A 62 8.25 -7.95 20.03
CA ASP A 62 9.09 -8.25 21.19
C ASP A 62 8.38 -8.07 22.55
N CYS A 63 7.26 -7.34 22.58
CA CYS A 63 6.53 -7.06 23.80
C CYS A 63 5.01 -7.18 23.57
N GLU A 64 4.26 -7.35 24.67
CA GLU A 64 2.81 -7.46 24.63
C GLU A 64 2.14 -6.21 24.04
N TYR A 65 2.67 -5.02 24.35
CA TYR A 65 2.19 -3.75 23.79
C TYR A 65 2.24 -3.76 22.26
N GLU A 66 3.37 -4.16 21.67
CA GLU A 66 3.53 -4.25 20.21
C GLU A 66 2.55 -5.27 19.61
N ARG A 67 2.46 -6.46 20.20
CA ARG A 67 1.56 -7.51 19.70
C ARG A 67 0.08 -7.10 19.75
N ALA A 68 -0.35 -6.43 20.82
CA ALA A 68 -1.72 -5.92 20.93
C ALA A 68 -2.00 -4.81 19.90
N ARG A 69 -1.05 -3.92 19.68
CA ARG A 69 -1.13 -2.88 18.66
C ARG A 69 -1.14 -3.47 17.25
N ALA A 70 -0.40 -4.55 17.02
CA ALA A 70 -0.39 -5.25 15.75
C ALA A 70 -1.74 -5.84 15.41
N VAL A 71 -2.42 -6.47 16.38
CA VAL A 71 -3.79 -6.99 16.20
C VAL A 71 -4.76 -5.86 15.86
N ALA A 72 -4.68 -4.73 16.55
CA ALA A 72 -5.53 -3.57 16.28
C ALA A 72 -5.30 -3.01 14.86
N ALA A 73 -4.05 -2.90 14.42
CA ALA A 73 -3.71 -2.45 13.08
C ALA A 73 -4.20 -3.42 12.00
N ARG A 74 -4.02 -4.71 12.20
CA ARG A 74 -4.53 -5.76 11.31
C ARG A 74 -6.06 -5.69 11.17
N ASP A 75 -6.77 -5.60 12.28
CA ASP A 75 -8.22 -5.55 12.29
C ASP A 75 -8.73 -4.27 11.59
N ARG A 76 -8.03 -3.15 11.79
CA ARG A 76 -8.35 -1.91 11.08
C ARG A 76 -8.10 -2.02 9.58
N LEU A 77 -7.01 -2.63 9.16
CA LEU A 77 -6.74 -2.88 7.74
C LEU A 77 -7.86 -3.72 7.12
N ALA A 78 -8.33 -4.75 7.81
CA ALA A 78 -9.44 -5.60 7.35
C ALA A 78 -10.76 -4.82 7.18
N GLU A 79 -10.97 -3.74 7.92
CA GLU A 79 -12.12 -2.84 7.73
C GLU A 79 -11.93 -1.91 6.53
N ILE A 80 -10.72 -1.40 6.32
CA ILE A 80 -10.40 -0.47 5.22
C ILE A 80 -10.41 -1.20 3.87
N ILE A 81 -9.89 -2.41 3.83
CA ILE A 81 -9.85 -3.28 2.64
C ILE A 81 -10.42 -4.67 2.97
N PRO A 82 -11.75 -4.82 3.07
CA PRO A 82 -12.36 -6.10 3.40
C PRO A 82 -11.92 -7.23 2.46
N VAL A 83 -11.79 -8.43 2.98
CA VAL A 83 -11.53 -9.64 2.17
C VAL A 83 -12.56 -9.75 1.06
N GLY A 84 -12.10 -10.00 -0.17
CA GLY A 84 -12.94 -10.06 -1.37
C GLY A 84 -13.18 -8.71 -2.05
N SER A 85 -12.82 -7.58 -1.42
CA SER A 85 -12.90 -6.26 -2.05
C SER A 85 -11.78 -6.08 -3.09
N THR A 86 -11.99 -5.15 -4.02
CA THR A 86 -10.99 -4.77 -5.01
C THR A 86 -10.25 -3.52 -4.54
N VAL A 87 -8.95 -3.56 -4.65
CA VAL A 87 -8.04 -2.44 -4.39
C VAL A 87 -7.24 -2.11 -5.63
N GLU A 88 -6.67 -0.92 -5.69
CA GLU A 88 -5.76 -0.50 -6.74
C GLU A 88 -4.34 -0.42 -6.22
N LEU A 89 -3.41 -1.12 -6.87
CA LEU A 89 -1.99 -1.13 -6.57
C LEU A 89 -1.27 -0.16 -7.51
N SER A 90 -0.42 0.69 -6.95
CA SER A 90 0.43 1.59 -7.73
C SER A 90 1.85 1.64 -7.14
N ASN A 91 2.80 2.20 -7.90
CA ASN A 91 4.22 2.24 -7.51
C ASN A 91 4.75 0.88 -7.04
N VAL A 92 4.39 -0.16 -7.76
CA VAL A 92 4.74 -1.54 -7.43
C VAL A 92 6.25 -1.75 -7.57
N LYS A 93 6.86 -2.34 -6.56
CA LYS A 93 8.25 -2.77 -6.55
C LYS A 93 8.35 -4.20 -6.04
N ASP A 94 9.34 -4.92 -6.56
CA ASP A 94 9.72 -6.20 -5.98
C ASP A 94 10.26 -5.99 -4.57
N ASP A 95 9.83 -6.84 -3.67
CA ASP A 95 10.39 -6.90 -2.32
C ASP A 95 11.59 -7.86 -2.31
N LYS A 96 12.43 -7.72 -1.30
CA LYS A 96 13.53 -8.65 -1.03
C LYS A 96 13.08 -10.09 -0.71
N TYR A 97 11.80 -10.28 -0.40
CA TYR A 97 11.21 -11.59 -0.14
C TYR A 97 10.45 -12.10 -1.36
N LEU A 98 10.72 -13.33 -1.75
CA LEU A 98 10.07 -13.97 -2.89
C LEU A 98 8.54 -14.02 -2.70
N GLY A 99 7.79 -13.67 -3.75
CA GLY A 99 6.32 -13.67 -3.73
C GLY A 99 5.68 -12.51 -2.98
N ARG A 100 6.47 -11.50 -2.58
CA ARG A 100 6.00 -10.27 -1.99
C ARG A 100 6.38 -9.06 -2.84
N ILE A 101 5.47 -8.12 -2.94
CA ILE A 101 5.68 -6.84 -3.60
C ILE A 101 5.40 -5.70 -2.62
N ASP A 102 6.04 -4.57 -2.83
CA ASP A 102 5.72 -3.32 -2.16
C ASP A 102 4.85 -2.47 -3.08
N ALA A 103 3.76 -1.94 -2.58
CA ALA A 103 2.87 -1.10 -3.37
C ALA A 103 2.16 -0.04 -2.53
N ASN A 104 1.81 1.07 -3.17
CA ASN A 104 0.79 1.97 -2.66
C ASN A 104 -0.57 1.36 -2.97
N VAL A 105 -1.50 1.46 -2.05
CA VAL A 105 -2.82 0.82 -2.15
C VAL A 105 -3.91 1.84 -1.93
N LYS A 106 -4.86 1.90 -2.87
CA LYS A 106 -6.12 2.61 -2.70
C LYS A 106 -7.27 1.63 -2.56
N ASN A 107 -8.16 1.89 -1.61
CA ASN A 107 -9.37 1.10 -1.46
C ASN A 107 -10.45 1.48 -2.50
N ALA A 108 -11.59 0.80 -2.48
CA ALA A 108 -12.69 1.06 -3.39
C ALA A 108 -13.27 2.49 -3.27
N ALA A 109 -13.14 3.12 -2.11
CA ALA A 109 -13.56 4.50 -1.89
C ALA A 109 -12.52 5.53 -2.38
N GLY A 110 -11.34 5.10 -2.84
CA GLY A 110 -10.27 5.96 -3.32
C GLY A 110 -9.33 6.47 -2.24
N ASP A 111 -9.43 5.96 -1.00
CA ASP A 111 -8.54 6.35 0.10
C ASP A 111 -7.19 5.65 -0.04
N ASP A 112 -6.10 6.39 0.21
CA ASP A 112 -4.78 5.80 0.37
C ASP A 112 -4.72 5.08 1.72
N VAL A 113 -4.56 3.77 1.66
CA VAL A 113 -4.66 2.88 2.83
C VAL A 113 -3.54 3.15 3.83
N GLY A 114 -2.31 3.35 3.35
CA GLY A 114 -1.17 3.67 4.21
C GLY A 114 -1.37 5.00 4.96
N GLU A 115 -1.88 6.01 4.28
CA GLU A 115 -2.15 7.31 4.90
C GLU A 115 -3.27 7.25 5.93
N VAL A 116 -4.31 6.45 5.69
CA VAL A 116 -5.37 6.23 6.69
C VAL A 116 -4.80 5.62 7.96
N LEU A 117 -3.97 4.58 7.85
CA LEU A 117 -3.34 3.93 9.00
C LEU A 117 -2.43 4.90 9.79
N ILE A 118 -1.67 5.74 9.09
CA ILE A 118 -0.80 6.73 9.72
C ILE A 118 -1.63 7.80 10.46
N ARG A 119 -2.64 8.35 9.79
CA ARG A 119 -3.53 9.37 10.37
C ARG A 119 -4.25 8.87 11.60
N GLU A 120 -4.67 7.61 11.60
CA GLU A 120 -5.36 6.99 12.74
C GLU A 120 -4.39 6.38 13.78
N LYS A 121 -3.08 6.55 13.60
CA LYS A 121 -2.02 6.10 14.51
C LYS A 121 -1.92 4.57 14.67
N PHE A 122 -2.37 3.82 13.68
CA PHE A 122 -2.11 2.38 13.59
C PHE A 122 -0.74 2.05 12.98
N GLY A 123 -0.20 2.99 12.23
CA GLY A 123 1.12 2.93 11.63
C GLY A 123 1.84 4.26 11.72
N ARG A 124 3.06 4.29 11.26
CA ARG A 124 3.89 5.49 11.16
C ARG A 124 4.61 5.54 9.82
N LYS A 125 5.03 6.73 9.39
CA LYS A 125 5.79 6.90 8.16
C LYS A 125 7.09 6.10 8.20
N TYR A 126 7.41 5.45 7.09
CA TYR A 126 8.58 4.61 6.95
C TYR A 126 9.15 4.72 5.52
N ASN A 127 10.43 5.06 5.42
CA ASN A 127 11.11 5.29 4.14
C ASN A 127 12.02 4.12 3.71
N GLY A 128 11.91 2.97 4.37
CA GLY A 128 12.91 1.91 4.29
C GLY A 128 14.02 2.09 5.33
N GLY A 129 14.98 1.18 5.35
CA GLY A 129 16.07 1.20 6.31
C GLY A 129 15.68 0.68 7.69
N ARG A 130 16.29 1.22 8.74
CA ARG A 130 16.10 0.74 10.11
C ARG A 130 14.73 1.16 10.66
N ARG A 131 13.95 0.17 11.10
CA ARG A 131 12.67 0.40 11.78
C ARG A 131 12.90 0.87 13.22
N LYS A 132 12.09 1.84 13.66
CA LYS A 132 12.08 2.25 15.08
C LYS A 132 11.37 1.19 15.93
N PRO A 133 11.82 0.93 17.16
CA PRO A 133 11.13 0.00 18.05
C PRO A 133 9.71 0.47 18.39
N TRP A 134 8.79 -0.48 18.56
CA TRP A 134 7.46 -0.24 19.11
C TRP A 134 7.39 -0.45 20.61
N CYS A 135 8.28 -1.24 21.15
CA CYS A 135 8.45 -1.47 22.58
C CYS A 135 9.24 -0.33 23.23
N LYS A 136 8.88 0.03 24.44
CA LYS A 136 9.60 1.02 25.26
C LYS A 136 10.69 0.34 26.06
#